data_5a3b374a3570be4eb7b8f0403861cdc8
#
_entry.id   5a3b374a3570be4eb7b8f0403861cdc8
#
_cell.length_a   1.000
_cell.length_b   1.000
_cell.length_c   1.000
_cell.angle_alpha   90.00
_cell.angle_beta   90.00
_cell.angle_gamma   90.00
#
_symmetry.space_group_name_H-M   'P 1'
#
loop_
_entity.id
_entity.type
_entity.pdbx_description
1 polymer ?
#
loop_
_entity_poly.entity_id
_entity_poly.type
_entity_poly.pdbx_seq_one_letter_code
_entity_poly.pdbx_strand_id
1 'polypeptide(L)'
;RGAETNEDLRAAERRFVYRIHRIRSLGLALAALAVGAVLHHQEAAVFWWVLLAVNGFVWPHAAAWLACRADRPRLAELRNLVVDSALGGLWVAVMEINLLPSALLFAMLAADKVAVGGPRLLMRAFAAQAIVFLVVWASLGFPLDSPTPATVMLACVPLLVVYPVAISGVTYALSRRVVRQNRHL
;
A
#
# COMPACT_ATOMS: atom_id res chain seq x y z
N ARG A 1 8.99 26.49 -26.67
CA ARG A 1 9.78 26.12 -25.46
C ARG A 1 8.90 25.81 -24.22
N GLY A 2 7.80 26.58 -23.94
CA GLY A 2 6.95 26.32 -22.78
C GLY A 2 6.05 25.08 -22.89
N ALA A 3 5.62 24.68 -24.08
CA ALA A 3 4.81 23.50 -24.31
C ALA A 3 5.63 22.20 -24.19
N GLU A 4 6.84 22.17 -24.74
CA GLU A 4 7.76 21.02 -24.64
C GLU A 4 8.13 20.73 -23.16
N THR A 5 8.40 21.77 -22.36
CA THR A 5 8.66 21.61 -20.91
C THR A 5 7.47 21.05 -20.14
N ASN A 6 6.24 21.37 -20.52
CA ASN A 6 5.03 20.83 -19.85
C ASN A 6 4.78 19.35 -20.21
N GLU A 7 5.06 18.93 -21.43
CA GLU A 7 4.95 17.53 -21.85
C GLU A 7 6.00 16.66 -21.16
N ASP A 8 7.23 17.13 -21.05
CA ASP A 8 8.30 16.44 -20.35
C ASP A 8 8.00 16.26 -18.86
N LEU A 9 7.44 17.29 -18.21
CA LEU A 9 7.01 17.22 -16.80
C LEU A 9 5.89 16.19 -16.61
N ARG A 10 4.87 16.20 -17.46
CA ARG A 10 3.78 15.20 -17.40
C ARG A 10 4.30 13.78 -17.66
N ALA A 11 5.23 13.61 -18.60
CA ALA A 11 5.86 12.32 -18.84
C ALA A 11 6.67 11.82 -17.63
N ALA A 12 7.37 12.72 -16.94
CA ALA A 12 8.09 12.38 -15.71
C ALA A 12 7.15 11.99 -14.57
N GLU A 13 6.02 12.69 -14.39
CA GLU A 13 5.00 12.37 -13.40
C GLU A 13 4.33 11.03 -13.68
N ARG A 14 4.02 10.70 -14.94
CA ARG A 14 3.48 9.40 -15.32
C ARG A 14 4.47 8.26 -15.05
N ARG A 15 5.78 8.46 -15.33
CA ARG A 15 6.82 7.48 -14.97
C ARG A 15 6.88 7.23 -13.46
N PHE A 16 6.65 8.27 -12.64
CA PHE A 16 6.53 8.13 -11.20
C PHE A 16 5.32 7.26 -10.83
N VAL A 17 4.13 7.51 -11.39
CA VAL A 17 2.91 6.71 -11.16
C VAL A 17 3.15 5.23 -11.49
N TYR A 18 3.72 4.92 -12.67
CA TYR A 18 3.99 3.53 -13.06
C TYR A 18 5.00 2.82 -12.14
N ARG A 19 5.96 3.55 -11.59
CA ARG A 19 6.89 2.98 -10.60
C ARG A 19 6.17 2.60 -9.32
N ILE A 20 5.35 3.50 -8.79
CA ILE A 20 4.55 3.24 -7.58
C ILE A 20 3.56 2.10 -7.83
N HIS A 21 2.91 2.09 -8.99
CA HIS A 21 1.99 1.02 -9.38
C HIS A 21 2.60 -0.38 -9.25
N ARG A 22 3.83 -0.59 -9.73
CA ARG A 22 4.50 -1.90 -9.65
C ARG A 22 4.71 -2.35 -8.20
N ILE A 23 5.17 -1.44 -7.34
CA ILE A 23 5.41 -1.74 -5.91
C ILE A 23 4.09 -1.98 -5.20
N ARG A 24 3.09 -1.13 -5.45
CA ARG A 24 1.73 -1.27 -4.91
C ARG A 24 1.12 -2.62 -5.29
N SER A 25 1.17 -2.99 -6.57
CA SER A 25 0.60 -4.26 -7.05
C SER A 25 1.24 -5.46 -6.35
N LEU A 26 2.56 -5.47 -6.22
CA LEU A 26 3.27 -6.52 -5.49
C LEU A 26 2.88 -6.52 -4.01
N GLY A 27 2.93 -5.36 -3.35
CA GLY A 27 2.63 -5.23 -1.93
C GLY A 27 1.21 -5.66 -1.59
N LEU A 28 0.21 -5.18 -2.35
CA LEU A 28 -1.20 -5.53 -2.13
C LEU A 28 -1.49 -7.00 -2.46
N ALA A 29 -0.85 -7.59 -3.47
CA ALA A 29 -0.98 -9.02 -3.74
C ALA A 29 -0.42 -9.87 -2.59
N LEU A 30 0.76 -9.51 -2.06
CA LEU A 30 1.34 -10.19 -0.90
C LEU A 30 0.50 -9.98 0.38
N ALA A 31 -0.01 -8.78 0.59
CA ALA A 31 -0.91 -8.49 1.69
C ALA A 31 -2.21 -9.30 1.57
N ALA A 32 -2.74 -9.46 0.35
CA ALA A 32 -3.95 -10.26 0.13
C ALA A 32 -3.76 -11.75 0.51
N LEU A 33 -2.55 -12.30 0.41
CA LEU A 33 -2.26 -13.66 0.90
C LEU A 33 -2.38 -13.74 2.43
N ALA A 34 -1.80 -12.77 3.14
CA ALA A 34 -1.85 -12.75 4.60
C ALA A 34 -3.28 -12.51 5.13
N VAL A 35 -3.98 -11.52 4.55
CA VAL A 35 -5.39 -11.23 4.89
C VAL A 35 -6.28 -12.42 4.54
N GLY A 36 -6.11 -13.02 3.35
CA GLY A 36 -6.88 -14.18 2.91
C GLY A 36 -6.71 -15.39 3.81
N ALA A 37 -5.52 -15.62 4.36
CA ALA A 37 -5.29 -16.69 5.33
C ALA A 37 -6.07 -16.46 6.64
N VAL A 38 -6.19 -15.21 7.09
CA VAL A 38 -7.03 -14.86 8.26
C VAL A 38 -8.51 -15.06 7.94
N LEU A 39 -8.99 -14.53 6.79
CA LEU A 39 -10.39 -14.70 6.36
C LEU A 39 -10.78 -16.17 6.23
N HIS A 40 -9.85 -17.01 5.75
CA HIS A 40 -10.07 -18.45 5.67
C HIS A 40 -10.22 -19.09 7.05
N HIS A 41 -9.37 -18.69 8.00
CA HIS A 41 -9.44 -19.19 9.38
C HIS A 41 -10.72 -18.75 10.09
N GLN A 42 -11.20 -17.52 9.81
CA GLN A 42 -12.42 -16.95 10.38
C GLN A 42 -13.68 -17.46 9.68
N GLU A 43 -13.58 -18.30 8.66
CA GLU A 43 -14.71 -18.73 7.80
C GLU A 43 -15.52 -17.52 7.28
N ALA A 44 -14.80 -16.46 6.92
CA ALA A 44 -15.37 -15.16 6.60
C ALA A 44 -16.35 -15.22 5.42
N ALA A 45 -17.41 -14.40 5.48
CA ALA A 45 -18.42 -14.31 4.43
C ALA A 45 -17.82 -13.97 3.05
N VAL A 46 -18.43 -14.47 1.99
CA VAL A 46 -17.99 -14.27 0.58
C VAL A 46 -17.79 -12.80 0.24
N PHE A 47 -18.56 -11.90 0.83
CA PHE A 47 -18.41 -10.46 0.65
C PHE A 47 -16.97 -9.98 0.92
N TRP A 48 -16.33 -10.44 2.00
CA TRP A 48 -14.96 -10.05 2.34
C TRP A 48 -13.93 -10.58 1.35
N TRP A 49 -14.15 -11.77 0.80
CA TRP A 49 -13.30 -12.34 -0.25
C TRP A 49 -13.36 -11.54 -1.56
N VAL A 50 -14.56 -11.12 -1.96
CA VAL A 50 -14.75 -10.27 -3.15
C VAL A 50 -14.06 -8.92 -2.93
N LEU A 51 -14.25 -8.32 -1.75
CA LEU A 51 -13.62 -7.05 -1.41
C LEU A 51 -12.09 -7.17 -1.39
N LEU A 52 -11.54 -8.27 -0.86
CA LEU A 52 -10.11 -8.54 -0.87
C LEU A 52 -9.56 -8.69 -2.29
N ALA A 53 -10.24 -9.42 -3.15
CA ALA A 53 -9.87 -9.59 -4.54
C ALA A 53 -9.87 -8.24 -5.30
N VAL A 54 -10.89 -7.43 -5.09
CA VAL A 54 -10.97 -6.08 -5.67
C VAL A 54 -9.84 -5.20 -5.16
N ASN A 55 -9.59 -5.20 -3.85
CA ASN A 55 -8.53 -4.39 -3.26
C ASN A 55 -7.12 -4.84 -3.67
N GLY A 56 -6.85 -6.15 -3.69
CA GLY A 56 -5.54 -6.71 -4.00
C GLY A 56 -5.18 -6.63 -5.48
N PHE A 57 -6.15 -6.83 -6.37
CA PHE A 57 -5.88 -7.02 -7.79
C PHE A 57 -6.50 -5.96 -8.72
N VAL A 58 -7.66 -5.40 -8.38
CA VAL A 58 -8.31 -4.37 -9.23
C VAL A 58 -7.87 -2.97 -8.84
N TRP A 59 -7.86 -2.66 -7.55
CA TRP A 59 -7.53 -1.34 -7.05
C TRP A 59 -6.17 -0.80 -7.50
N PRO A 60 -5.05 -1.56 -7.51
CA PRO A 60 -3.77 -1.04 -7.98
C PRO A 60 -3.82 -0.49 -9.40
N HIS A 61 -4.55 -1.17 -10.28
CA HIS A 61 -4.71 -0.76 -11.67
C HIS A 61 -5.62 0.46 -11.81
N ALA A 62 -6.74 0.46 -11.07
CA ALA A 62 -7.67 1.58 -11.03
C ALA A 62 -6.99 2.86 -10.50
N ALA A 63 -6.22 2.75 -9.42
CA ALA A 63 -5.48 3.87 -8.83
C ALA A 63 -4.46 4.47 -9.81
N ALA A 64 -3.68 3.63 -10.51
CA ALA A 64 -2.72 4.07 -11.51
C ALA A 64 -3.42 4.75 -12.70
N TRP A 65 -4.52 4.18 -13.17
CA TRP A 65 -5.31 4.73 -14.26
C TRP A 65 -5.91 6.10 -13.90
N LEU A 66 -6.48 6.24 -12.70
CA LEU A 66 -7.00 7.50 -12.19
C LEU A 66 -5.90 8.56 -12.06
N ALA A 67 -4.74 8.17 -11.51
CA ALA A 67 -3.61 9.08 -11.36
C ALA A 67 -3.07 9.57 -12.72
N CYS A 68 -2.96 8.68 -13.71
CA CYS A 68 -2.47 9.05 -15.05
C CYS A 68 -3.42 9.99 -15.81
N ARG A 69 -4.71 10.02 -15.48
CA ARG A 69 -5.72 10.91 -16.08
C ARG A 69 -5.88 12.24 -15.35
N ALA A 70 -5.35 12.36 -14.15
CA ALA A 70 -5.44 13.59 -13.37
C ALA A 70 -4.56 14.71 -13.97
N ASP A 71 -4.94 15.96 -13.75
CA ASP A 71 -4.15 17.13 -14.17
C ASP A 71 -2.75 17.15 -13.53
N ARG A 72 -2.63 16.62 -12.33
CA ARG A 72 -1.39 16.45 -11.57
C ARG A 72 -1.22 14.99 -11.15
N PRO A 73 -0.66 14.13 -12.03
CA PRO A 73 -0.56 12.69 -11.79
C PRO A 73 0.15 12.32 -10.48
N ARG A 74 1.23 13.03 -10.17
CA ARG A 74 1.99 12.81 -8.93
C ARG A 74 1.15 13.09 -7.68
N LEU A 75 0.39 14.19 -7.65
CA LEU A 75 -0.45 14.53 -6.50
C LEU A 75 -1.60 13.54 -6.32
N ALA A 76 -2.23 13.12 -7.42
CA ALA A 76 -3.26 12.10 -7.41
C ALA A 76 -2.72 10.78 -6.85
N GLU A 77 -1.52 10.39 -7.25
CA GLU A 77 -0.85 9.18 -6.74
C GLU A 77 -0.55 9.26 -5.25
N LEU A 78 -0.11 10.41 -4.73
CA LEU A 78 0.08 10.59 -3.29
C LEU A 78 -1.24 10.48 -2.51
N ARG A 79 -2.36 10.91 -3.09
CA ARG A 79 -3.70 10.71 -2.49
C ARG A 79 -4.10 9.24 -2.51
N ASN A 80 -3.83 8.51 -3.60
CA ASN A 80 -4.07 7.07 -3.68
C ASN A 80 -3.30 6.30 -2.61
N LEU A 81 -2.05 6.72 -2.29
CA LEU A 81 -1.28 6.12 -1.20
C LEU A 81 -1.92 6.33 0.18
N VAL A 82 -2.64 7.43 0.39
CA VAL A 82 -3.43 7.64 1.62
C VAL A 82 -4.65 6.71 1.64
N VAL A 83 -5.30 6.52 0.48
CA VAL A 83 -6.43 5.57 0.34
C VAL A 83 -5.96 4.13 0.62
N ASP A 84 -4.78 3.73 0.14
CA ASP A 84 -4.19 2.42 0.46
C ASP A 84 -4.08 2.20 1.97
N SER A 85 -3.67 3.23 2.71
CA SER A 85 -3.57 3.14 4.18
C SER A 85 -4.94 3.09 4.85
N ALA A 86 -5.93 3.82 4.34
CA ALA A 86 -7.32 3.73 4.81
C ALA A 86 -7.87 2.31 4.64
N LEU A 87 -7.66 1.70 3.46
CA LEU A 87 -8.02 0.30 3.20
C LEU A 87 -7.23 -0.68 4.08
N GLY A 88 -5.96 -0.37 4.38
CA GLY A 88 -5.19 -1.13 5.38
C GLY A 88 -5.84 -1.10 6.77
N GLY A 89 -6.37 0.04 7.19
CA GLY A 89 -7.14 0.16 8.43
C GLY A 89 -8.40 -0.72 8.45
N LEU A 90 -9.14 -0.75 7.34
CA LEU A 90 -10.28 -1.65 7.16
C LEU A 90 -9.86 -3.12 7.37
N TRP A 91 -8.79 -3.56 6.70
CA TRP A 91 -8.34 -4.95 6.81
C TRP A 91 -7.85 -5.32 8.21
N VAL A 92 -7.17 -4.42 8.92
CA VAL A 92 -6.78 -4.65 10.31
C VAL A 92 -8.01 -4.87 11.19
N ALA A 93 -9.09 -4.11 10.99
CA ALA A 93 -10.33 -4.28 11.73
C ALA A 93 -11.03 -5.61 11.39
N VAL A 94 -11.12 -5.96 10.10
CA VAL A 94 -11.75 -7.22 9.62
C VAL A 94 -10.98 -8.44 10.09
N MET A 95 -9.64 -8.35 10.21
CA MET A 95 -8.81 -9.41 10.77
C MET A 95 -8.86 -9.49 12.31
N GLU A 96 -9.77 -8.73 12.96
CA GLU A 96 -9.94 -8.71 14.42
C GLU A 96 -8.64 -8.41 15.17
N ILE A 97 -7.81 -7.53 14.57
CA ILE A 97 -6.49 -7.15 15.08
C ILE A 97 -5.53 -8.36 15.20
N ASN A 98 -5.66 -9.38 14.33
CA ASN A 98 -4.68 -10.47 14.33
C ASN A 98 -3.25 -9.89 14.23
N LEU A 99 -2.44 -10.10 15.29
CA LEU A 99 -1.27 -9.27 15.55
C LEU A 99 -0.23 -9.28 14.44
N LEU A 100 0.15 -10.47 13.95
CA LEU A 100 1.24 -10.59 12.97
C LEU A 100 0.88 -10.00 11.60
N PRO A 101 -0.24 -10.39 10.94
CA PRO A 101 -0.59 -9.81 9.66
C PRO A 101 -0.93 -8.32 9.75
N SER A 102 -1.52 -7.88 10.87
CA SER A 102 -1.79 -6.46 11.11
C SER A 102 -0.52 -5.63 11.22
N ALA A 103 0.47 -6.10 11.99
CA ALA A 103 1.77 -5.44 12.13
C ALA A 103 2.53 -5.39 10.80
N LEU A 104 2.52 -6.47 10.03
CA LEU A 104 3.18 -6.52 8.71
C LEU A 104 2.51 -5.58 7.70
N LEU A 105 1.18 -5.58 7.65
CA LEU A 105 0.42 -4.67 6.78
C LEU A 105 0.72 -3.20 7.14
N PHE A 106 0.75 -2.89 8.43
CA PHE A 106 1.11 -1.58 8.93
C PHE A 106 2.54 -1.17 8.52
N ALA A 107 3.52 -2.04 8.75
CA ALA A 107 4.92 -1.79 8.42
C ALA A 107 5.12 -1.57 6.91
N MET A 108 4.48 -2.40 6.07
CA MET A 108 4.49 -2.26 4.63
C MET A 108 3.96 -0.89 4.19
N LEU A 109 2.76 -0.54 4.66
CA LEU A 109 2.11 0.72 4.29
C LEU A 109 2.91 1.93 4.79
N ALA A 110 3.52 1.87 5.98
CA ALA A 110 4.36 2.94 6.50
C ALA A 110 5.64 3.13 5.67
N ALA A 111 6.31 2.03 5.30
CA ALA A 111 7.54 2.07 4.51
C ALA A 111 7.33 2.76 3.15
N ASP A 112 6.23 2.46 2.45
CA ASP A 112 5.86 3.12 1.20
C ASP A 112 5.74 4.63 1.34
N LYS A 113 5.06 5.09 2.38
CA LYS A 113 4.78 6.52 2.58
C LYS A 113 6.04 7.29 2.94
N VAL A 114 6.90 6.69 3.76
CA VAL A 114 8.21 7.28 4.08
C VAL A 114 9.08 7.37 2.83
N ALA A 115 9.15 6.30 2.03
CA ALA A 115 9.97 6.25 0.83
C ALA A 115 9.54 7.25 -0.26
N VAL A 116 8.22 7.52 -0.38
CA VAL A 116 7.63 8.31 -1.48
C VAL A 116 7.40 9.77 -1.10
N GLY A 117 6.87 10.03 0.08
CA GLY A 117 6.41 11.36 0.48
C GLY A 117 6.90 11.83 1.83
N GLY A 118 7.76 11.05 2.49
CA GLY A 118 8.35 11.38 3.78
C GLY A 118 7.33 11.44 4.94
N PRO A 119 7.73 12.06 6.07
CA PRO A 119 6.95 12.01 7.31
C PRO A 119 5.58 12.68 7.21
N ARG A 120 5.44 13.71 6.38
CA ARG A 120 4.15 14.40 6.20
C ARG A 120 3.10 13.51 5.52
N LEU A 121 3.51 12.72 4.53
CA LEU A 121 2.62 11.76 3.89
C LEU A 121 2.28 10.62 4.84
N LEU A 122 3.28 10.12 5.59
CA LEU A 122 3.08 9.09 6.60
C LEU A 122 2.03 9.50 7.64
N MET A 123 2.12 10.71 8.20
CA MET A 123 1.15 11.20 9.20
C MET A 123 -0.28 11.27 8.67
N ARG A 124 -0.46 11.74 7.43
CA ARG A 124 -1.78 11.77 6.78
C ARG A 124 -2.34 10.37 6.53
N ALA A 125 -1.49 9.47 6.05
CA ALA A 125 -1.84 8.08 5.81
C ALA A 125 -2.19 7.35 7.10
N PHE A 126 -1.45 7.60 8.17
CA PHE A 126 -1.69 7.06 9.50
C PHE A 126 -3.03 7.52 10.08
N ALA A 127 -3.32 8.81 9.98
CA ALA A 127 -4.61 9.35 10.40
C ALA A 127 -5.77 8.71 9.64
N ALA A 128 -5.66 8.59 8.31
CA ALA A 128 -6.68 7.93 7.50
C ALA A 128 -6.86 6.44 7.87
N GLN A 129 -5.74 5.73 8.08
CA GLN A 129 -5.75 4.33 8.53
C GLN A 129 -6.42 4.17 9.89
N ALA A 130 -6.07 5.02 10.87
CA ALA A 130 -6.64 4.99 12.22
C ALA A 130 -8.15 5.29 12.22
N ILE A 131 -8.57 6.31 11.46
CA ILE A 131 -9.99 6.67 11.36
C ILE A 131 -10.81 5.51 10.78
N VAL A 132 -10.39 4.95 9.64
CA VAL A 132 -11.11 3.86 9.00
C VAL A 132 -11.09 2.61 9.87
N PHE A 133 -9.95 2.28 10.47
CA PHE A 133 -9.84 1.19 11.44
C PHE A 133 -10.85 1.34 12.57
N LEU A 134 -10.88 2.49 13.26
CA LEU A 134 -11.79 2.71 14.39
C LEU A 134 -13.26 2.63 13.99
N VAL A 135 -13.62 3.22 12.85
CA VAL A 135 -15.01 3.19 12.35
C VAL A 135 -15.45 1.77 12.04
N VAL A 136 -14.63 1.02 11.30
CA VAL A 136 -14.96 -0.36 10.92
C VAL A 136 -14.95 -1.27 12.14
N TRP A 137 -13.93 -1.20 13.00
CA TRP A 137 -13.83 -1.99 14.22
C TRP A 137 -15.00 -1.77 15.17
N ALA A 138 -15.44 -0.51 15.33
CA ALA A 138 -16.64 -0.18 16.11
C ALA A 138 -17.91 -0.76 15.46
N SER A 139 -18.04 -0.71 14.12
CA SER A 139 -19.19 -1.26 13.41
C SER A 139 -19.28 -2.79 13.48
N LEU A 140 -18.15 -3.47 13.66
CA LEU A 140 -18.07 -4.92 13.86
C LEU A 140 -18.27 -5.36 15.31
N GLY A 141 -18.41 -4.43 16.25
CA GLY A 141 -18.63 -4.73 17.67
C GLY A 141 -17.36 -4.99 18.47
N PHE A 142 -16.24 -4.40 18.07
CA PHE A 142 -14.93 -4.47 18.74
C PHE A 142 -14.33 -5.88 18.85
N PRO A 143 -14.35 -6.72 17.79
CA PRO A 143 -13.83 -8.06 17.88
C PRO A 143 -12.31 -8.05 18.08
N LEU A 144 -11.83 -9.00 18.87
CA LEU A 144 -10.41 -9.23 19.13
C LEU A 144 -10.14 -10.72 18.95
N ASP A 145 -9.29 -11.06 17.99
CA ASP A 145 -8.79 -12.42 17.82
C ASP A 145 -7.44 -12.57 18.56
N SER A 146 -7.24 -13.76 19.12
CA SER A 146 -5.94 -14.16 19.69
C SER A 146 -5.66 -15.58 19.24
N PRO A 147 -4.68 -16.32 19.48
CA PRO A 147 -3.34 -16.23 18.92
C PRO A 147 -3.33 -16.47 17.37
N THR A 148 -2.33 -15.95 16.68
CA THR A 148 -2.19 -16.13 15.20
C THR A 148 -1.94 -17.60 14.84
N PRO A 149 -2.81 -18.26 14.03
CA PRO A 149 -2.60 -19.65 13.62
C PRO A 149 -1.33 -19.84 12.78
N ALA A 150 -0.74 -21.05 12.79
CA ALA A 150 0.48 -21.35 12.05
C ALA A 150 0.32 -21.15 10.53
N THR A 151 -0.86 -21.42 9.97
CA THR A 151 -1.17 -21.18 8.56
C THR A 151 -1.12 -19.71 8.19
N VAL A 152 -1.62 -18.83 9.08
CA VAL A 152 -1.54 -17.38 8.91
C VAL A 152 -0.11 -16.88 9.03
N MET A 153 0.67 -17.43 9.97
CA MET A 153 2.11 -17.11 10.11
C MET A 153 2.85 -17.43 8.80
N LEU A 154 2.62 -18.62 8.23
CA LEU A 154 3.26 -19.03 6.97
C LEU A 154 2.86 -18.12 5.80
N ALA A 155 1.60 -17.71 5.71
CA ALA A 155 1.12 -16.78 4.68
C ALA A 155 1.71 -15.37 4.79
N CYS A 156 2.18 -14.98 5.99
CA CYS A 156 2.86 -13.70 6.21
C CYS A 156 4.34 -13.71 5.74
N VAL A 157 4.98 -14.88 5.60
CA VAL A 157 6.39 -14.97 5.21
C VAL A 157 6.71 -14.30 3.89
N PRO A 158 5.94 -14.48 2.79
CA PRO A 158 6.19 -13.77 1.54
C PRO A 158 6.17 -12.25 1.70
N LEU A 159 5.23 -11.72 2.46
CA LEU A 159 5.15 -10.29 2.74
C LEU A 159 6.35 -9.80 3.54
N LEU A 160 6.77 -10.56 4.56
CA LEU A 160 7.90 -10.22 5.43
C LEU A 160 9.24 -10.21 4.68
N VAL A 161 9.45 -11.14 3.74
CA VAL A 161 10.74 -11.30 3.05
C VAL A 161 10.79 -10.53 1.74
N VAL A 162 9.80 -10.70 0.87
CA VAL A 162 9.83 -10.15 -0.50
C VAL A 162 9.65 -8.64 -0.50
N TYR A 163 8.76 -8.14 0.34
CA TYR A 163 8.42 -6.72 0.32
C TYR A 163 9.57 -5.78 0.75
N PRO A 164 10.29 -6.00 1.88
CA PRO A 164 11.45 -5.20 2.25
C PRO A 164 12.57 -5.24 1.22
N VAL A 165 12.80 -6.40 0.58
CA VAL A 165 13.80 -6.54 -0.49
C VAL A 165 13.40 -5.70 -1.71
N ALA A 166 12.13 -5.77 -2.13
CA ALA A 166 11.63 -4.99 -3.26
C ALA A 166 11.74 -3.47 -3.02
N ILE A 167 11.34 -3.00 -1.84
CA ILE A 167 11.39 -1.57 -1.50
C ILE A 167 12.84 -1.07 -1.37
N SER A 168 13.73 -1.89 -0.81
CA SER A 168 15.16 -1.59 -0.68
C SER A 168 15.82 -1.48 -2.05
N GLY A 169 15.48 -2.35 -2.98
CA GLY A 169 15.98 -2.31 -4.36
C GLY A 169 15.59 -1.01 -5.08
N VAL A 170 14.34 -0.57 -4.90
CA VAL A 170 13.85 0.69 -5.48
C VAL A 170 14.54 1.91 -4.86
N THR A 171 14.68 1.94 -3.55
CA THR A 171 15.36 3.02 -2.83
C THR A 171 16.83 3.12 -3.23
N TYR A 172 17.53 1.98 -3.35
CA TYR A 172 18.90 1.92 -3.83
C TYR A 172 19.06 2.45 -5.26
N ALA A 173 18.16 2.05 -6.17
CA ALA A 173 18.17 2.52 -7.55
C ALA A 173 17.95 4.04 -7.66
N LEU A 174 17.12 4.61 -6.78
CA LEU A 174 16.88 6.05 -6.68
C LEU A 174 18.12 6.78 -6.17
N SER A 175 18.75 6.31 -5.10
CA SER A 175 19.96 6.90 -4.51
C SER A 175 21.11 6.94 -5.52
N ARG A 176 21.31 5.87 -6.29
CA ARG A 176 22.35 5.85 -7.34
C ARG A 176 22.11 6.88 -8.45
N ARG A 177 20.86 7.18 -8.78
CA ARG A 177 20.55 8.21 -9.79
C ARG A 177 20.88 9.61 -9.30
N VAL A 178 20.55 9.92 -8.05
CA VAL A 178 20.88 11.22 -7.42
C VAL A 178 22.40 11.43 -7.37
N VAL A 179 23.15 10.42 -6.93
CA VAL A 179 24.64 10.50 -6.87
C VAL A 179 25.25 10.68 -8.26
N ARG A 180 24.70 10.05 -9.31
CA ARG A 180 25.19 10.26 -10.68
C ARG A 180 24.90 11.67 -11.20
N GLN A 181 23.73 12.23 -10.92
CA GLN A 181 23.41 13.60 -11.34
C GLN A 181 24.29 14.65 -10.66
N ASN A 182 24.64 14.48 -9.38
CA ASN A 182 25.52 15.40 -8.66
C ASN A 182 27.01 15.30 -9.07
N ARG A 183 27.42 14.26 -9.81
CA ARG A 183 28.82 14.16 -10.34
C ARG A 183 28.99 14.86 -11.68
N HIS A 184 27.92 15.35 -12.28
CA HIS A 184 27.95 16.11 -13.55
C HIS A 184 27.75 17.62 -13.35
N LEU A 185 27.70 18.08 -12.10
CA LEU A 185 27.74 19.48 -11.66
C LEU A 185 29.14 19.79 -11.10
#